data_903fd9dc2641d3a02a33b82a39df87b4
#
_entry.id   903fd9dc2641d3a02a33b82a39df87b4
#
_cell.length_a   1.000
_cell.length_b   1.000
_cell.length_c   1.000
_cell.angle_alpha   90.00
_cell.angle_beta   90.00
_cell.angle_gamma   90.00
#
_symmetry.space_group_name_H-M   'P 1'
#
loop_
_entity.id
_entity.type
_entity.pdbx_description
1 polymer ?
#
loop_
_entity_poly.entity_id
_entity_poly.type
_entity_poly.pdbx_seq_one_letter_code
_entity_poly.pdbx_strand_id
1 'polypeptide(L)'
;DRLLRATYALQPRPVATDFLAAATDLALRQRRRSLVILVTNLRDEDMDDVLAAAQLLRRRHVVCVASLREAALDRAIEAEVTDLPGALTAGATAQYLARRAEAHDALRSHGVLVLDVTCAQLPAALVEKYLSVKRDGLL
;
A
#
# COMPACT_ATOMS: atom_id res chain seq x y z
N ASP A 1 20.53 12.05 -7.73
CA ASP A 1 20.23 12.75 -6.70
C ASP A 1 19.25 13.92 -6.77
N ARG A 2 18.59 14.13 -7.93
CA ARG A 2 17.50 15.11 -8.05
C ARG A 2 16.29 14.72 -7.20
N LEU A 3 15.97 13.41 -7.13
CA LEU A 3 14.88 12.88 -6.31
C LEU A 3 15.13 13.13 -4.82
N LEU A 4 16.32 12.78 -4.32
CA LEU A 4 16.70 13.00 -2.92
C LEU A 4 16.61 14.46 -2.52
N ARG A 5 17.08 15.37 -3.38
CA ARG A 5 16.98 16.83 -3.12
C ARG A 5 15.52 17.30 -3.10
N ALA A 6 14.67 16.78 -3.99
CA ALA A 6 13.27 17.17 -4.04
C ALA A 6 12.45 16.66 -2.85
N THR A 7 12.84 15.50 -2.27
CA THR A 7 12.13 14.89 -1.15
C THR A 7 12.71 15.24 0.22
N TYR A 8 13.95 15.75 0.28
CA TYR A 8 14.65 16.03 1.54
C TYR A 8 13.92 17.06 2.42
N ALA A 9 13.24 18.02 1.81
CA ALA A 9 12.52 19.07 2.53
C ALA A 9 11.07 18.71 2.89
N LEU A 10 10.61 17.50 2.52
CA LEU A 10 9.26 17.06 2.85
C LEU A 10 9.16 16.80 4.35
N GLN A 11 8.17 17.44 4.98
CA GLN A 11 7.86 17.23 6.39
C GLN A 11 6.52 16.54 6.53
N PRO A 12 6.38 15.52 7.39
CA PRO A 12 5.10 14.89 7.67
C PRO A 12 4.18 15.90 8.37
N ARG A 13 2.88 15.81 8.07
CA ARG A 13 1.84 16.57 8.76
C ARG A 13 0.86 15.59 9.41
N PRO A 14 0.42 15.83 10.65
CA PRO A 14 -0.55 14.98 11.35
C PRO A 14 -1.98 15.31 10.85
N VAL A 15 -2.25 15.08 9.57
CA VAL A 15 -3.56 15.27 8.94
C VAL A 15 -3.97 13.98 8.27
N ALA A 16 -5.27 13.75 8.16
CA ALA A 16 -5.79 12.62 7.39
C ALA A 16 -5.33 12.73 5.93
N THR A 17 -4.95 11.60 5.35
CA THR A 17 -4.53 11.54 3.95
C THR A 17 -5.78 11.57 3.06
N ASP A 18 -5.82 12.50 2.11
CA ASP A 18 -6.83 12.55 1.06
C ASP A 18 -6.24 11.93 -0.22
N PHE A 19 -6.47 10.63 -0.40
CA PHE A 19 -5.93 9.88 -1.54
C PHE A 19 -6.60 10.31 -2.84
N LEU A 20 -7.90 10.63 -2.82
CA LEU A 20 -8.63 11.03 -4.01
C LEU A 20 -8.18 12.41 -4.52
N ALA A 21 -7.96 13.36 -3.62
CA ALA A 21 -7.41 14.67 -3.99
C ALA A 21 -6.00 14.54 -4.57
N ALA A 22 -5.14 13.73 -3.95
CA ALA A 22 -3.79 13.46 -4.44
C ALA A 22 -3.80 12.78 -5.82
N ALA A 23 -4.70 11.81 -6.03
CA ALA A 23 -4.86 11.12 -7.31
C ALA A 23 -5.37 12.07 -8.40
N THR A 24 -6.28 12.97 -8.06
CA THR A 24 -6.81 13.98 -8.98
C THR A 24 -5.71 14.94 -9.44
N ASP A 25 -4.93 15.46 -8.51
CA ASP A 25 -3.80 16.34 -8.82
C ASP A 25 -2.76 15.63 -9.71
N LEU A 26 -2.42 14.37 -9.38
CA LEU A 26 -1.51 13.57 -10.18
C LEU A 26 -2.05 13.33 -11.60
N ALA A 27 -3.34 12.99 -11.75
CA ALA A 27 -3.97 12.73 -13.04
C ALA A 27 -3.96 13.98 -13.96
N LEU A 28 -4.03 15.17 -13.38
CA LEU A 28 -3.94 16.43 -14.14
C LEU A 28 -2.50 16.72 -14.61
N ARG A 29 -1.49 16.38 -13.81
CA ARG A 29 -0.08 16.68 -14.09
C ARG A 29 0.60 15.61 -14.91
N GLN A 30 0.33 14.32 -14.63
CA GLN A 30 0.98 13.19 -15.31
C GLN A 30 0.12 12.68 -16.48
N ARG A 31 0.50 13.09 -17.68
CA ARG A 31 -0.24 12.72 -18.90
C ARG A 31 0.26 11.44 -19.56
N ARG A 32 1.50 11.04 -19.30
CA ARG A 32 2.07 9.80 -19.85
C ARG A 32 1.72 8.62 -18.95
N ARG A 33 1.37 7.47 -19.58
CA ARG A 33 1.16 6.22 -18.85
C ARG A 33 2.37 5.91 -17.97
N SER A 34 2.13 5.61 -16.72
CA SER A 34 3.18 5.41 -15.71
C SER A 34 2.74 4.36 -14.71
N LEU A 35 3.69 3.77 -14.00
CA LEU A 35 3.42 3.04 -12.78
C LEU A 35 3.26 4.05 -11.64
N VAL A 36 2.08 4.11 -11.05
CA VAL A 36 1.80 4.91 -9.86
C VAL A 36 1.79 3.98 -8.66
N ILE A 37 2.59 4.31 -7.67
CA ILE A 37 2.70 3.53 -6.43
C ILE A 37 2.15 4.37 -5.29
N LEU A 38 1.11 3.87 -4.65
CA LEU A 38 0.57 4.41 -3.40
C LEU A 38 1.19 3.64 -2.25
N VAL A 39 2.04 4.30 -1.46
CA VAL A 39 2.67 3.70 -0.28
C VAL A 39 1.88 4.13 0.95
N THR A 40 1.25 3.20 1.61
CA THR A 40 0.39 3.49 2.77
C THR A 40 0.33 2.30 3.73
N ASN A 41 0.04 2.57 4.99
CA ASN A 41 -0.45 1.56 5.91
C ASN A 41 -1.97 1.52 5.75
N LEU A 42 -2.44 0.62 4.89
CA LEU A 42 -3.85 0.54 4.52
C LEU A 42 -4.70 0.16 5.75
N ARG A 43 -5.60 1.06 6.14
CA ARG A 43 -6.57 0.86 7.23
C ARG A 43 -7.97 0.73 6.64
N ASP A 44 -8.87 0.08 7.37
CA ASP A 44 -10.26 -0.14 6.92
C ASP A 44 -10.95 1.18 6.55
N GLU A 45 -10.71 2.24 7.34
CA GLU A 45 -11.29 3.57 7.15
C GLU A 45 -10.79 4.31 5.90
N ASP A 46 -9.61 3.95 5.40
CA ASP A 46 -9.01 4.56 4.20
C ASP A 46 -9.42 3.84 2.91
N MET A 47 -10.08 2.69 3.01
CA MET A 47 -10.28 1.75 1.91
C MET A 47 -11.07 2.34 0.76
N ASP A 48 -12.18 3.02 1.06
CA ASP A 48 -13.05 3.62 0.04
C ASP A 48 -12.31 4.73 -0.73
N ASP A 49 -11.55 5.57 -0.02
CA ASP A 49 -10.80 6.67 -0.62
C ASP A 49 -9.62 6.15 -1.47
N VAL A 50 -8.89 5.15 -0.96
CA VAL A 50 -7.81 4.48 -1.72
C VAL A 50 -8.36 3.80 -2.97
N LEU A 51 -9.51 3.13 -2.88
CA LEU A 51 -10.15 2.47 -4.02
C LEU A 51 -10.61 3.50 -5.07
N ALA A 52 -11.25 4.59 -4.65
CA ALA A 52 -11.67 5.67 -5.55
C ALA A 52 -10.46 6.32 -6.25
N ALA A 53 -9.41 6.61 -5.50
CA ALA A 53 -8.14 7.14 -6.02
C ALA A 53 -7.51 6.19 -7.05
N ALA A 54 -7.43 4.89 -6.71
CA ALA A 54 -6.88 3.87 -7.60
C ALA A 54 -7.71 3.71 -8.88
N GLN A 55 -9.03 3.72 -8.80
CA GLN A 55 -9.93 3.64 -9.97
C GLN A 55 -9.76 4.86 -10.89
N LEU A 56 -9.62 6.06 -10.33
CA LEU A 56 -9.35 7.27 -11.09
C LEU A 56 -8.03 7.15 -11.87
N LEU A 57 -6.95 6.75 -11.18
CA LEU A 57 -5.62 6.64 -11.77
C LEU A 57 -5.51 5.53 -12.81
N ARG A 58 -6.21 4.40 -12.60
CA ARG A 58 -6.20 3.25 -13.51
C ARG A 58 -6.75 3.55 -14.91
N ARG A 59 -7.53 4.62 -15.07
CA ARG A 59 -7.99 5.05 -16.40
C ARG A 59 -6.84 5.32 -17.36
N ARG A 60 -5.64 5.62 -16.86
CA ARG A 60 -4.47 5.98 -17.67
C ARG A 60 -3.18 5.31 -17.23
N HIS A 61 -3.05 4.97 -15.97
CA HIS A 61 -1.83 4.47 -15.35
C HIS A 61 -1.96 3.01 -14.90
N VAL A 62 -0.83 2.37 -14.64
CA VAL A 62 -0.77 1.14 -13.86
C VAL A 62 -0.68 1.54 -12.39
N VAL A 63 -1.57 1.03 -11.56
CA VAL A 63 -1.62 1.39 -10.13
C VAL A 63 -1.19 0.22 -9.27
N CYS A 64 -0.30 0.49 -8.34
CA CYS A 64 0.15 -0.45 -7.32
C CYS A 64 -0.03 0.19 -5.94
N VAL A 65 -0.73 -0.50 -5.04
CA VAL A 65 -0.79 -0.16 -3.63
C VAL A 65 0.26 -0.97 -2.90
N ALA A 66 1.27 -0.31 -2.37
CA ALA A 66 2.25 -0.88 -1.46
C ALA A 66 1.76 -0.69 -0.03
N SER A 67 1.09 -1.71 0.47
CA SER A 67 0.51 -1.75 1.79
C SER A 67 1.57 -2.15 2.80
N LEU A 68 1.94 -1.22 3.67
CA LEU A 68 2.96 -1.46 4.69
C LEU A 68 2.38 -2.23 5.87
N ARG A 69 3.08 -3.25 6.30
CA ARG A 69 2.75 -4.07 7.47
C ARG A 69 3.83 -3.92 8.54
N GLU A 70 3.39 -3.81 9.78
CA GLU A 70 4.31 -3.80 10.90
C GLU A 70 4.86 -5.21 11.18
N ALA A 71 6.17 -5.36 11.26
CA ALA A 71 6.81 -6.63 11.60
C ALA A 71 6.43 -7.17 12.99
N ALA A 72 5.86 -6.31 13.85
CA ALA A 72 5.32 -6.73 15.13
C ALA A 72 4.12 -7.69 15.00
N LEU A 73 3.33 -7.56 13.93
CA LEU A 73 2.19 -8.44 13.66
C LEU A 73 2.65 -9.86 13.32
N ASP A 74 3.72 -10.00 12.53
CA ASP A 74 4.29 -11.30 12.21
C ASP A 74 4.79 -12.00 13.48
N ARG A 75 5.51 -11.26 14.33
CA ARG A 75 5.97 -11.77 15.63
C ARG A 75 4.82 -12.16 16.57
N ALA A 76 3.73 -11.40 16.56
CA ALA A 76 2.58 -11.69 17.42
C ALA A 76 1.82 -12.98 17.00
N ILE A 77 1.83 -13.31 15.72
CA ILE A 77 1.24 -14.57 15.19
C ILE A 77 2.17 -15.76 15.44
N GLU A 78 3.48 -15.56 15.35
CA GLU A 78 4.47 -16.62 15.53
C GLU A 78 4.79 -16.91 17.02
N ALA A 79 4.38 -16.00 17.92
CA ALA A 79 4.63 -16.15 19.35
C ALA A 79 3.88 -17.35 19.94
N GLU A 80 4.54 -18.11 20.81
CA GLU A 80 3.91 -19.18 21.57
C GLU A 80 2.87 -18.58 22.53
N VAL A 81 1.64 -19.10 22.49
CA VAL A 81 0.55 -18.64 23.34
C VAL A 81 0.58 -19.43 24.66
N THR A 82 1.04 -18.80 25.72
CA THR A 82 1.18 -19.44 27.03
C THR A 82 0.19 -18.92 28.09
N ASP A 83 -0.51 -17.81 27.80
CA ASP A 83 -1.43 -17.17 28.71
C ASP A 83 -2.61 -16.52 27.99
N LEU A 84 -3.61 -16.04 28.75
CA LEU A 84 -4.80 -15.39 28.19
C LEU A 84 -4.49 -14.09 27.45
N PRO A 85 -3.65 -13.16 27.96
CA PRO A 85 -3.24 -11.98 27.20
C PRO A 85 -2.60 -12.31 25.86
N GLY A 86 -1.73 -13.33 25.81
CA GLY A 86 -1.12 -13.85 24.57
C GLY A 86 -2.18 -14.37 23.59
N ALA A 87 -3.16 -15.14 24.08
CA ALA A 87 -4.25 -15.65 23.26
C ALA A 87 -5.11 -14.52 22.66
N LEU A 88 -5.42 -13.51 23.46
CA LEU A 88 -6.17 -12.33 23.00
C LEU A 88 -5.40 -11.53 21.95
N THR A 89 -4.09 -11.34 22.16
CA THR A 89 -3.21 -10.65 21.22
C THR A 89 -3.13 -11.40 19.89
N ALA A 90 -2.90 -12.71 19.93
CA ALA A 90 -2.85 -13.55 18.74
C ALA A 90 -4.18 -13.53 17.97
N GLY A 91 -5.31 -13.66 18.69
CA GLY A 91 -6.65 -13.60 18.09
C GLY A 91 -6.95 -12.26 17.43
N ALA A 92 -6.67 -11.15 18.11
CA ALA A 92 -6.85 -9.81 17.55
C ALA A 92 -5.95 -9.57 16.32
N THR A 93 -4.70 -10.04 16.38
CA THR A 93 -3.76 -9.93 15.26
C THR A 93 -4.23 -10.76 14.06
N ALA A 94 -4.70 -11.99 14.28
CA ALA A 94 -5.24 -12.84 13.23
C ALA A 94 -6.46 -12.19 12.56
N GLN A 95 -7.37 -11.63 13.34
CA GLN A 95 -8.54 -10.92 12.82
C GLN A 95 -8.15 -9.68 12.01
N TYR A 96 -7.18 -8.90 12.49
CA TYR A 96 -6.66 -7.74 11.75
C TYR A 96 -6.05 -8.16 10.41
N LEU A 97 -5.23 -9.21 10.39
CA LEU A 97 -4.60 -9.70 9.16
C LEU A 97 -5.63 -10.28 8.17
N ALA A 98 -6.70 -10.92 8.67
CA ALA A 98 -7.79 -11.41 7.82
C ALA A 98 -8.52 -10.24 7.11
N ARG A 99 -8.90 -9.19 7.85
CA ARG A 99 -9.52 -7.99 7.25
C ARG A 99 -8.59 -7.31 6.24
N ARG A 100 -7.30 -7.25 6.56
CA ARG A 100 -6.29 -6.71 5.66
C ARG A 100 -6.20 -7.51 4.35
N ALA A 101 -6.28 -8.84 4.42
CA ALA A 101 -6.31 -9.71 3.25
C ALA A 101 -7.56 -9.46 2.39
N GLU A 102 -8.73 -9.32 3.00
CA GLU A 102 -9.98 -8.96 2.31
C GLU A 102 -9.87 -7.61 1.58
N ALA A 103 -9.29 -6.60 2.23
CA ALA A 103 -9.03 -5.30 1.61
C ALA A 103 -8.09 -5.41 0.39
N HIS A 104 -7.05 -6.22 0.49
CA HIS A 104 -6.13 -6.48 -0.62
C HIS A 104 -6.83 -7.19 -1.79
N ASP A 105 -7.69 -8.16 -1.50
CA ASP A 105 -8.45 -8.88 -2.53
C ASP A 105 -9.49 -7.97 -3.20
N ALA A 106 -10.11 -7.08 -2.46
CA ALA A 106 -10.97 -6.04 -3.03
C ALA A 106 -10.19 -5.13 -4.01
N LEU A 107 -9.01 -4.68 -3.65
CA LEU A 107 -8.16 -3.90 -4.57
C LEU A 107 -7.76 -4.71 -5.82
N ARG A 108 -7.36 -5.97 -5.65
CA ARG A 108 -6.99 -6.86 -6.77
C ARG A 108 -8.17 -7.11 -7.71
N SER A 109 -9.37 -7.31 -7.18
CA SER A 109 -10.58 -7.52 -8.00
C SER A 109 -10.90 -6.31 -8.89
N HIS A 110 -10.51 -5.11 -8.46
CA HIS A 110 -10.55 -3.89 -9.26
C HIS A 110 -9.31 -3.69 -10.13
N GLY A 111 -8.43 -4.72 -10.25
CA GLY A 111 -7.23 -4.73 -11.10
C GLY A 111 -6.11 -3.80 -10.62
N VAL A 112 -6.08 -3.49 -9.34
CA VAL A 112 -4.98 -2.79 -8.68
C VAL A 112 -3.91 -3.81 -8.30
N LEU A 113 -2.65 -3.54 -8.58
CA LEU A 113 -1.55 -4.34 -8.08
C LEU A 113 -1.38 -4.08 -6.57
N VAL A 114 -1.17 -5.11 -5.80
CA VAL A 114 -0.99 -4.98 -4.34
C VAL A 114 0.31 -5.64 -3.93
N LEU A 115 1.12 -4.91 -3.16
CA LEU A 115 2.25 -5.41 -2.40
C LEU A 115 1.90 -5.34 -0.92
N ASP A 116 1.98 -6.47 -0.22
CA ASP A 116 1.89 -6.54 1.24
C ASP A 116 3.27 -6.82 1.80
N VAL A 117 3.92 -5.80 2.34
CA VAL A 117 5.34 -5.84 2.69
C VAL A 117 5.62 -5.06 3.97
N THR A 118 6.68 -5.46 4.67
CA THR A 118 7.24 -4.63 5.74
C THR A 118 8.08 -3.49 5.17
N CYS A 119 8.38 -2.48 5.99
CA CYS A 119 9.26 -1.37 5.58
C CYS A 119 10.63 -1.87 5.08
N ALA A 120 11.17 -2.93 5.68
CA ALA A 120 12.46 -3.51 5.28
C ALA A 120 12.40 -4.19 3.90
N GLN A 121 11.26 -4.79 3.55
CA GLN A 121 11.06 -5.49 2.28
C GLN A 121 10.69 -4.54 1.13
N LEU A 122 10.16 -3.36 1.45
CA LEU A 122 9.59 -2.42 0.46
C LEU A 122 10.55 -2.10 -0.69
N PRO A 123 11.84 -1.74 -0.49
CA PRO A 123 12.72 -1.35 -1.58
C PRO A 123 12.90 -2.46 -2.64
N ALA A 124 13.16 -3.69 -2.19
CA ALA A 124 13.34 -4.83 -3.08
C ALA A 124 12.04 -5.18 -3.83
N ALA A 125 10.91 -5.21 -3.10
CA ALA A 125 9.60 -5.51 -3.68
C ALA A 125 9.16 -4.47 -4.73
N LEU A 126 9.47 -3.19 -4.53
CA LEU A 126 9.16 -2.13 -5.50
C LEU A 126 9.97 -2.30 -6.79
N VAL A 127 11.26 -2.60 -6.66
CA VAL A 127 12.13 -2.83 -7.83
C VAL A 127 11.63 -4.05 -8.62
N GLU A 128 11.37 -5.16 -7.94
CA GLU A 128 10.84 -6.38 -8.56
C GLU A 128 9.52 -6.12 -9.27
N LYS A 129 8.59 -5.42 -8.61
CA LYS A 129 7.29 -5.07 -9.18
C LYS A 129 7.43 -4.18 -10.42
N TYR A 130 8.30 -3.18 -10.37
CA TYR A 130 8.58 -2.32 -11.53
C TYR A 130 9.11 -3.13 -12.71
N LEU A 131 10.08 -4.02 -12.48
CA LEU A 131 10.65 -4.87 -13.52
C LEU A 131 9.62 -5.83 -14.11
N SER A 132 8.73 -6.42 -13.26
CA SER A 132 7.62 -7.24 -13.74
C SER A 132 6.67 -6.46 -14.63
N VAL A 133 6.17 -5.31 -14.18
CA VAL A 133 5.25 -4.45 -14.95
C VAL A 133 5.86 -4.04 -16.29
N LYS A 134 7.16 -3.77 -16.32
CA LYS A 134 7.88 -3.42 -17.56
C LYS A 134 8.05 -4.60 -18.49
N ARG A 135 8.38 -5.78 -17.98
CA ARG A 135 8.51 -7.03 -18.74
C ARG A 135 7.18 -7.47 -19.34
N ASP A 136 6.08 -7.26 -18.61
CA ASP A 136 4.73 -7.61 -19.03
C ASP A 136 4.13 -6.59 -20.04
N GLY A 137 4.90 -5.56 -20.42
CA GLY A 137 4.48 -4.56 -21.39
C GLY A 137 3.33 -3.65 -20.94
N LEU A 138 3.16 -3.47 -19.62
CA LEU A 138 2.06 -2.69 -19.06
C LEU A 138 2.34 -1.19 -19.02
N LEU A 139 3.57 -0.77 -19.28
CA LEU A 139 4.01 0.65 -19.32
C LEU A 139 4.26 1.12 -20.74
#